data_1b81698b42473ae5d77c328449d79948
#
_entry.id   1b81698b42473ae5d77c328449d79948
#
_cell.length_a   1.000
_cell.length_b   1.000
_cell.length_c   1.000
_cell.angle_alpha   90.00
_cell.angle_beta   90.00
_cell.angle_gamma   90.00
#
_symmetry.space_group_name_H-M   'P 1'
#
loop_
_entity.id
_entity.type
_entity.pdbx_description
1 polymer ?
#
loop_
_entity_poly.entity_id
_entity_poly.type
_entity_poly.pdbx_seq_one_letter_code
_entity_poly.pdbx_strand_id
1 'polypeptide(L)'
;DRLISIGAVALVAGRLDFNDAFQVVLRQEQVSTHANILIHGISGSAQSAGVDPVEGLLAFLQYVGKSPLVAYHAFFDQSMIGKATREYLGMELAQPWIDLAWVLPDFFSFRGDANVALDDWLHHFGIESILRHNAVSDAYATAKLLQVAIAGGQQKGATSPVAFIRIEKARRWMQECR
;
A
#
# COMPACT_ATOMS: atom_id res chain seq x y z
N ASP A 1 -14.24 10.62 -1.85
CA ASP A 1 -13.20 10.26 -0.87
C ASP A 1 -11.99 11.16 -1.08
N ARG A 2 -11.34 11.58 0.02
CA ARG A 2 -10.16 12.45 0.04
C ARG A 2 -8.99 11.70 0.67
N LEU A 3 -7.78 11.96 0.17
CA LEU A 3 -6.55 11.44 0.75
C LEU A 3 -6.22 12.23 2.02
N ILE A 4 -6.28 11.56 3.17
CA ILE A 4 -6.06 12.19 4.49
C ILE A 4 -4.62 11.99 4.95
N SER A 5 -4.08 10.78 4.76
CA SER A 5 -2.72 10.45 5.17
C SER A 5 -2.07 9.47 4.21
N ILE A 6 -0.75 9.49 4.18
CA ILE A 6 0.07 8.52 3.47
C ILE A 6 1.07 7.93 4.45
N GLY A 7 1.14 6.60 4.50
CA GLY A 7 2.18 5.86 5.19
C GLY A 7 2.89 4.96 4.21
N ALA A 8 4.22 4.95 4.24
CA ALA A 8 5.02 4.07 3.41
C ALA A 8 6.29 3.63 4.14
N VAL A 9 6.81 2.46 3.78
CA VAL A 9 8.07 1.94 4.28
C VAL A 9 8.88 1.40 3.11
N ALA A 10 10.20 1.56 3.16
CA ALA A 10 11.07 1.05 2.14
C ALA A 10 11.47 -0.40 2.41
N LEU A 11 11.48 -1.22 1.35
CA LEU A 11 12.07 -2.56 1.36
C LEU A 11 13.27 -2.56 0.41
N VAL A 12 14.48 -2.58 0.97
CA VAL A 12 15.73 -2.52 0.18
C VAL A 12 16.44 -3.88 0.25
N ALA A 13 16.68 -4.48 -0.91
CA ALA A 13 17.29 -5.81 -1.02
C ALA A 13 16.59 -6.88 -0.13
N GLY A 14 15.27 -6.83 -0.03
CA GLY A 14 14.47 -7.74 0.79
C GLY A 14 14.49 -7.43 2.30
N ARG A 15 15.10 -6.33 2.73
CA ARG A 15 15.21 -5.93 4.13
C ARG A 15 14.36 -4.71 4.40
N LEU A 16 13.65 -4.75 5.53
CA LEU A 16 12.96 -3.59 6.08
C LEU A 16 13.93 -2.80 6.98
N ASP A 17 14.01 -1.49 6.73
CA ASP A 17 14.62 -0.57 7.68
C ASP A 17 13.50 0.14 8.45
N PHE A 18 13.43 -0.10 9.75
CA PHE A 18 12.42 0.51 10.61
C PHE A 18 12.62 2.02 10.80
N ASN A 19 13.80 2.54 10.44
CA ASN A 19 14.09 3.97 10.47
C ASN A 19 13.78 4.66 9.13
N ASP A 20 13.57 3.89 8.06
CA ASP A 20 13.21 4.39 6.74
C ASP A 20 11.70 4.22 6.49
N ALA A 21 10.93 5.05 7.18
CA ALA A 21 9.49 5.12 7.05
C ALA A 21 9.05 6.55 6.70
N PHE A 22 8.07 6.65 5.84
CA PHE A 22 7.41 7.91 5.49
C PHE A 22 6.02 7.96 6.10
N GLN A 23 5.68 9.07 6.72
CA GLN A 23 4.32 9.36 7.16
C GLN A 23 4.01 10.83 6.98
N VAL A 24 2.83 11.12 6.43
CA VAL A 24 2.31 12.47 6.33
C VAL A 24 0.80 12.47 6.54
N VAL A 25 0.29 13.45 7.28
CA VAL A 25 -1.13 13.79 7.33
C VAL A 25 -1.29 15.06 6.50
N LEU A 26 -2.15 15.00 5.49
CA LEU A 26 -2.43 16.14 4.61
C LEU A 26 -3.50 17.03 5.22
N ARG A 27 -3.26 18.33 5.20
CA ARG A 27 -4.23 19.32 5.69
C ARG A 27 -5.54 19.22 4.93
N GLN A 28 -6.63 19.13 5.68
CA GLN A 28 -7.98 19.08 5.15
C GLN A 28 -8.71 20.40 5.44
N GLU A 29 -9.29 21.02 4.42
CA GLU A 29 -10.18 22.20 4.59
C GLU A 29 -11.46 21.82 5.33
N GLN A 30 -11.96 20.62 5.09
CA GLN A 30 -13.10 20.05 5.78
C GLN A 30 -12.68 18.74 6.45
N VAL A 31 -12.80 18.72 7.76
CA VAL A 31 -12.52 17.52 8.56
C VAL A 31 -13.47 16.39 8.17
N SER A 32 -12.97 15.17 8.12
CA SER A 32 -13.77 13.99 7.83
C SER A 32 -14.82 13.72 8.92
N THR A 33 -15.84 12.94 8.57
CA THR A 33 -16.91 12.57 9.50
C THR A 33 -16.37 11.81 10.71
N HIS A 34 -17.11 11.83 11.82
CA HIS A 34 -16.74 11.11 13.05
C HIS A 34 -16.51 9.62 12.80
N ALA A 35 -17.30 9.00 11.92
CA ALA A 35 -17.13 7.61 11.53
C ALA A 35 -15.76 7.35 10.85
N ASN A 36 -15.33 8.23 9.95
CA ASN A 36 -14.02 8.11 9.30
C ASN A 36 -12.86 8.36 10.28
N ILE A 37 -13.03 9.27 11.24
CA ILE A 37 -12.05 9.51 12.31
C ILE A 37 -11.86 8.23 13.14
N LEU A 38 -12.94 7.52 13.48
CA LEU A 38 -12.87 6.27 14.24
C LEU A 38 -12.19 5.15 13.45
N ILE A 39 -12.36 5.11 12.12
CA ILE A 39 -11.74 4.10 11.27
C ILE A 39 -10.24 4.37 11.10
N HIS A 40 -9.84 5.61 10.80
CA HIS A 40 -8.45 5.95 10.48
C HIS A 40 -7.63 6.45 11.67
N GLY A 41 -8.25 6.69 12.83
CA GLY A 41 -7.58 7.15 14.03
C GLY A 41 -6.97 8.55 13.94
N ILE A 42 -7.28 9.33 12.88
CA ILE A 42 -6.73 10.68 12.68
C ILE A 42 -7.76 11.69 13.11
N SER A 43 -7.49 12.38 14.23
CA SER A 43 -8.40 13.37 14.80
C SER A 43 -8.65 14.55 13.84
N GLY A 44 -9.77 15.24 14.00
CA GLY A 44 -10.08 16.43 13.21
C GLY A 44 -9.03 17.53 13.37
N SER A 45 -8.48 17.72 14.59
CA SER A 45 -7.39 18.66 14.83
C SER A 45 -6.11 18.30 14.08
N ALA A 46 -5.75 17.00 14.02
CA ALA A 46 -4.62 16.53 13.25
C ALA A 46 -4.82 16.75 11.75
N GLN A 47 -6.04 16.54 11.24
CA GLN A 47 -6.38 16.81 9.84
C GLN A 47 -6.28 18.31 9.50
N SER A 48 -6.75 19.19 10.38
CA SER A 48 -6.67 20.65 10.18
C SER A 48 -5.23 21.18 10.32
N ALA A 49 -4.42 20.58 11.18
CA ALA A 49 -3.01 20.92 11.39
C ALA A 49 -2.03 20.18 10.46
N GLY A 50 -2.55 19.38 9.52
CA GLY A 50 -1.74 18.61 8.59
C GLY A 50 -0.86 19.47 7.69
N VAL A 51 0.06 18.80 7.00
CA VAL A 51 0.97 19.40 6.02
C VAL A 51 0.18 19.85 4.79
N ASP A 52 0.61 20.93 4.16
CA ASP A 52 0.03 21.35 2.88
C ASP A 52 0.02 20.20 1.88
N PRO A 53 -1.09 19.94 1.16
CA PRO A 53 -1.17 18.81 0.25
C PRO A 53 -0.09 18.78 -0.83
N VAL A 54 0.29 19.95 -1.37
CA VAL A 54 1.38 20.05 -2.36
C VAL A 54 2.71 19.62 -1.75
N GLU A 55 3.05 20.15 -0.59
CA GLU A 55 4.29 19.82 0.12
C GLU A 55 4.32 18.35 0.53
N GLY A 56 3.24 17.82 1.08
CA GLY A 56 3.14 16.42 1.51
C GLY A 56 3.27 15.44 0.35
N LEU A 57 2.63 15.74 -0.79
CA LEU A 57 2.73 14.91 -2.00
C LEU A 57 4.12 14.99 -2.65
N LEU A 58 4.74 16.15 -2.70
CA LEU A 58 6.11 16.29 -3.19
C LEU A 58 7.10 15.51 -2.32
N ALA A 59 6.97 15.58 -1.00
CA ALA A 59 7.77 14.80 -0.07
C ALA A 59 7.57 13.29 -0.27
N PHE A 60 6.32 12.83 -0.48
CA PHE A 60 6.03 11.44 -0.82
C PHE A 60 6.69 11.02 -2.12
N LEU A 61 6.57 11.81 -3.19
CA LEU A 61 7.19 11.52 -4.48
C LEU A 61 8.71 11.48 -4.39
N GLN A 62 9.32 12.35 -3.59
CA GLN A 62 10.74 12.33 -3.32
C GLN A 62 11.16 11.06 -2.57
N TYR A 63 10.37 10.63 -1.58
CA TYR A 63 10.61 9.41 -0.82
C TYR A 63 10.56 8.15 -1.69
N VAL A 64 9.52 8.00 -2.50
CA VAL A 64 9.35 6.80 -3.35
C VAL A 64 10.26 6.79 -4.57
N GLY A 65 10.67 7.94 -5.07
CA GLY A 65 11.52 8.06 -6.24
C GLY A 65 10.97 7.32 -7.46
N LYS A 66 11.77 6.40 -8.01
CA LYS A 66 11.39 5.56 -9.16
C LYS A 66 11.01 4.13 -8.76
N SER A 67 10.93 3.85 -7.47
CA SER A 67 10.62 2.51 -6.96
C SER A 67 9.20 2.10 -7.31
N PRO A 68 8.95 0.81 -7.58
CA PRO A 68 7.58 0.29 -7.65
C PRO A 68 6.90 0.42 -6.29
N LEU A 69 5.61 0.73 -6.32
CA LEU A 69 4.76 0.79 -5.14
C LEU A 69 4.06 -0.55 -4.95
N VAL A 70 4.00 -0.99 -3.70
CA VAL A 70 3.37 -2.26 -3.35
C VAL A 70 2.30 -2.00 -2.29
N ALA A 71 1.11 -2.52 -2.52
CA ALA A 71 0.01 -2.43 -1.56
C ALA A 71 -0.80 -3.74 -1.55
N TYR A 72 -1.71 -3.84 -0.62
CA TYR A 72 -2.72 -4.89 -0.57
C TYR A 72 -4.06 -4.29 -0.99
N HIS A 73 -4.68 -4.81 -2.05
CA HIS A 73 -5.78 -4.15 -2.78
C HIS A 73 -5.36 -2.78 -3.33
N ALA A 74 -4.23 -2.74 -4.01
CA ALA A 74 -3.52 -1.55 -4.48
C ALA A 74 -4.36 -0.56 -5.31
N PHE A 75 -5.47 -1.01 -5.91
CA PHE A 75 -6.35 -0.15 -6.71
C PHE A 75 -6.86 1.06 -5.93
N PHE A 76 -7.19 0.87 -4.65
CA PHE A 76 -7.69 1.95 -3.81
C PHE A 76 -6.60 3.01 -3.57
N ASP A 77 -5.42 2.57 -3.13
CA ASP A 77 -4.28 3.47 -2.87
C ASP A 77 -3.85 4.20 -4.13
N GLN A 78 -3.72 3.47 -5.24
CA GLN A 78 -3.37 4.03 -6.54
C GLN A 78 -4.38 5.09 -6.99
N SER A 79 -5.67 4.82 -6.82
CA SER A 79 -6.74 5.73 -7.17
C SER A 79 -6.70 7.01 -6.33
N MET A 80 -6.54 6.87 -5.00
CA MET A 80 -6.55 7.99 -4.07
C MET A 80 -5.33 8.89 -4.25
N ILE A 81 -4.13 8.29 -4.32
CA ILE A 81 -2.88 9.04 -4.53
C ILE A 81 -2.86 9.64 -5.94
N GLY A 82 -3.28 8.90 -6.96
CA GLY A 82 -3.34 9.39 -8.33
C GLY A 82 -4.33 10.55 -8.51
N LYS A 83 -5.48 10.53 -7.81
CA LYS A 83 -6.41 11.66 -7.77
C LYS A 83 -5.76 12.89 -7.13
N ALA A 84 -5.11 12.71 -5.97
CA ALA A 84 -4.47 13.81 -5.25
C ALA A 84 -3.31 14.42 -6.06
N THR A 85 -2.47 13.60 -6.70
CA THR A 85 -1.37 14.12 -7.55
C THR A 85 -1.87 14.88 -8.76
N ARG A 86 -2.96 14.46 -9.39
CA ARG A 86 -3.60 15.23 -10.47
C ARG A 86 -4.18 16.55 -9.98
N GLU A 87 -4.90 16.51 -8.84
CA GLU A 87 -5.59 17.67 -8.29
C GLU A 87 -4.63 18.75 -7.80
N TYR A 88 -3.62 18.37 -7.02
CA TYR A 88 -2.71 19.31 -6.37
C TYR A 88 -1.42 19.60 -7.14
N LEU A 89 -0.93 18.64 -7.93
CA LEU A 89 0.34 18.79 -8.66
C LEU A 89 0.15 18.86 -10.18
N GLY A 90 -1.03 18.59 -10.71
CA GLY A 90 -1.30 18.58 -12.14
C GLY A 90 -0.55 17.46 -12.90
N MET A 91 -0.14 16.39 -12.22
CA MET A 91 0.66 15.31 -12.81
C MET A 91 0.11 13.93 -12.51
N GLU A 92 0.44 12.97 -13.38
CA GLU A 92 0.11 11.55 -13.18
C GLU A 92 1.22 10.85 -12.40
N LEU A 93 0.81 9.96 -11.50
CA LEU A 93 1.73 9.08 -10.80
C LEU A 93 2.21 7.97 -11.74
N ALA A 94 3.51 7.99 -12.07
CA ALA A 94 4.09 7.10 -13.08
C ALA A 94 4.67 5.79 -12.53
N GLN A 95 4.76 5.64 -11.20
CA GLN A 95 5.33 4.46 -10.55
C GLN A 95 4.49 3.21 -10.87
N PRO A 96 5.12 2.07 -11.20
CA PRO A 96 4.41 0.82 -11.33
C PRO A 96 3.90 0.34 -9.98
N TRP A 97 2.73 -0.29 -9.98
CA TRP A 97 2.12 -0.86 -8.78
C TRP A 97 2.14 -2.38 -8.82
N ILE A 98 2.23 -2.97 -7.63
CA ILE A 98 2.11 -4.40 -7.38
C ILE A 98 1.07 -4.60 -6.30
N ASP A 99 0.05 -5.39 -6.59
CA ASP A 99 -1.03 -5.72 -5.66
C ASP A 99 -0.80 -7.12 -5.08
N LEU A 100 -0.45 -7.18 -3.79
CA LEU A 100 -0.19 -8.44 -3.10
C LEU A 100 -1.42 -9.34 -3.01
N ALA A 101 -2.62 -8.80 -3.05
CA ALA A 101 -3.85 -9.61 -3.07
C ALA A 101 -3.92 -10.53 -4.31
N TRP A 102 -3.27 -10.14 -5.39
CA TRP A 102 -3.18 -10.95 -6.61
C TRP A 102 -1.92 -11.81 -6.70
N VAL A 103 -0.83 -11.38 -6.09
CA VAL A 103 0.47 -12.08 -6.17
C VAL A 103 0.56 -13.24 -5.19
N LEU A 104 0.11 -13.06 -3.94
CA LEU A 104 0.22 -14.06 -2.89
C LEU A 104 -0.45 -15.40 -3.23
N PRO A 105 -1.69 -15.42 -3.78
CA PRO A 105 -2.35 -16.68 -4.11
C PRO A 105 -1.66 -17.50 -5.23
N ASP A 106 -0.74 -16.87 -5.96
CA ASP A 106 0.09 -17.58 -6.94
C ASP A 106 1.20 -18.41 -6.29
N PHE A 107 1.70 -17.92 -5.16
CA PHE A 107 2.79 -18.57 -4.43
C PHE A 107 2.30 -19.49 -3.33
N PHE A 108 1.17 -19.18 -2.70
CA PHE A 108 0.67 -19.88 -1.53
C PHE A 108 -0.79 -20.29 -1.73
N SER A 109 -1.10 -21.55 -1.44
CA SER A 109 -2.49 -22.01 -1.40
C SER A 109 -3.14 -21.56 -0.10
N PHE A 110 -4.19 -20.79 -0.21
CA PHE A 110 -5.01 -20.36 0.92
C PHE A 110 -6.48 -20.68 0.65
N ARG A 111 -7.28 -20.82 1.72
CA ARG A 111 -8.68 -21.24 1.63
C ARG A 111 -9.46 -20.41 0.60
N GLY A 112 -9.84 -21.00 -0.53
CA GLY A 112 -10.90 -20.53 -1.40
C GLY A 112 -10.61 -19.36 -2.33
N ASP A 113 -9.39 -19.02 -2.61
CA ASP A 113 -8.86 -18.28 -3.78
C ASP A 113 -9.33 -16.85 -4.11
N ALA A 114 -10.47 -16.37 -3.70
CA ALA A 114 -10.89 -15.02 -4.06
C ALA A 114 -11.19 -14.22 -2.79
N ASN A 115 -10.67 -12.99 -2.71
CA ASN A 115 -10.95 -12.04 -1.65
C ASN A 115 -10.48 -12.44 -0.23
N VAL A 116 -9.32 -13.06 -0.11
CA VAL A 116 -8.68 -13.21 1.21
C VAL A 116 -8.37 -11.82 1.75
N ALA A 117 -8.74 -11.55 3.00
CA ALA A 117 -8.42 -10.27 3.62
C ALA A 117 -6.93 -10.19 4.00
N LEU A 118 -6.39 -8.96 4.09
CA LEU A 118 -5.02 -8.75 4.55
C LEU A 118 -4.77 -9.45 5.90
N ASP A 119 -5.71 -9.33 6.83
CA ASP A 119 -5.62 -9.92 8.17
C ASP A 119 -5.51 -11.45 8.16
N ASP A 120 -6.19 -12.10 7.22
CA ASP A 120 -6.13 -13.57 7.09
C ASP A 120 -4.72 -14.01 6.66
N TRP A 121 -4.09 -13.28 5.74
CA TRP A 121 -2.70 -13.52 5.35
C TRP A 121 -1.72 -13.24 6.48
N LEU A 122 -1.90 -12.12 7.20
CA LEU A 122 -1.05 -11.78 8.34
C LEU A 122 -1.15 -12.87 9.41
N HIS A 123 -2.36 -13.31 9.74
CA HIS A 123 -2.58 -14.40 10.70
C HIS A 123 -1.97 -15.72 10.21
N HIS A 124 -2.17 -16.06 8.92
CA HIS A 124 -1.63 -17.28 8.33
C HIS A 124 -0.11 -17.38 8.43
N PHE A 125 0.59 -16.27 8.26
CA PHE A 125 2.06 -16.20 8.37
C PHE A 125 2.58 -15.79 9.74
N GLY A 126 1.71 -15.64 10.75
CA GLY A 126 2.11 -15.23 12.10
C GLY A 126 2.70 -13.82 12.16
N ILE A 127 2.23 -12.93 11.26
CA ILE A 127 2.67 -11.53 11.21
C ILE A 127 1.77 -10.71 12.12
N GLU A 128 2.34 -10.19 13.20
CA GLU A 128 1.63 -9.29 14.11
C GLU A 128 1.60 -7.87 13.55
N SER A 129 0.41 -7.25 13.56
CA SER A 129 0.22 -5.82 13.31
C SER A 129 0.01 -5.10 14.63
N ILE A 130 0.89 -4.14 14.95
CA ILE A 130 0.94 -3.50 16.28
C ILE A 130 -0.22 -2.52 16.48
N LEU A 131 -0.59 -1.78 15.43
CA LEU A 131 -1.68 -0.79 15.44
C LEU A 131 -2.42 -0.83 14.10
N ARG A 132 -3.63 -1.40 14.10
CA ARG A 132 -4.48 -1.39 12.90
C ARG A 132 -5.00 0.03 12.63
N HIS A 133 -5.18 0.31 11.32
CA HIS A 133 -5.68 1.60 10.82
C HIS A 133 -4.73 2.79 11.04
N ASN A 134 -3.47 2.54 11.37
CA ASN A 134 -2.41 3.52 11.26
C ASN A 134 -1.65 3.30 9.96
N ALA A 135 -1.55 4.32 9.11
CA ALA A 135 -1.01 4.21 7.76
C ALA A 135 0.40 3.57 7.71
N VAL A 136 1.27 3.92 8.66
CA VAL A 136 2.63 3.35 8.72
C VAL A 136 2.62 1.92 9.25
N SER A 137 1.81 1.60 10.26
CA SER A 137 1.69 0.23 10.77
C SER A 137 1.13 -0.73 9.73
N ASP A 138 0.15 -0.29 8.96
CA ASP A 138 -0.41 -1.08 7.86
C ASP A 138 0.61 -1.24 6.72
N ALA A 139 1.42 -0.21 6.44
CA ALA A 139 2.55 -0.30 5.51
C ALA A 139 3.61 -1.31 5.97
N TYR A 140 3.95 -1.35 7.26
CA TYR A 140 4.87 -2.35 7.81
C TYR A 140 4.33 -3.77 7.72
N ALA A 141 3.06 -3.97 8.04
CA ALA A 141 2.41 -5.29 7.92
C ALA A 141 2.43 -5.77 6.46
N THR A 142 2.09 -4.88 5.53
CA THR A 142 2.14 -5.14 4.08
C THR A 142 3.57 -5.43 3.61
N ALA A 143 4.57 -4.71 4.12
CA ALA A 143 5.97 -4.92 3.76
C ALA A 143 6.53 -6.26 4.29
N LYS A 144 6.14 -6.70 5.49
CA LYS A 144 6.45 -8.06 5.98
C LYS A 144 5.80 -9.11 5.08
N LEU A 145 4.57 -8.88 4.64
CA LEU A 145 3.90 -9.78 3.71
C LEU A 145 4.58 -9.80 2.33
N LEU A 146 5.11 -8.66 1.87
CA LEU A 146 5.94 -8.59 0.68
C LEU A 146 7.24 -9.41 0.83
N GLN A 147 7.88 -9.43 2.00
CA GLN A 147 9.04 -10.30 2.25
C GLN A 147 8.68 -11.78 2.09
N VAL A 148 7.51 -12.20 2.59
CA VAL A 148 6.98 -13.55 2.39
C VAL A 148 6.73 -13.83 0.90
N ALA A 149 6.11 -12.88 0.18
CA ALA A 149 5.88 -13.00 -1.26
C ALA A 149 7.20 -13.13 -2.04
N ILE A 150 8.24 -12.38 -1.69
CA ILE A 150 9.57 -12.47 -2.30
C ILE A 150 10.17 -13.87 -2.08
N ALA A 151 10.09 -14.40 -0.87
CA ALA A 151 10.58 -15.75 -0.58
C ALA A 151 9.82 -16.83 -1.39
N GLY A 152 8.50 -16.74 -1.48
CA GLY A 152 7.69 -17.62 -2.34
C GLY A 152 8.00 -17.47 -3.82
N GLY A 153 8.20 -16.24 -4.28
CA GLY A 153 8.58 -15.93 -5.64
C GLY A 153 9.94 -16.51 -6.03
N GLN A 154 10.93 -16.44 -5.14
CA GLN A 154 12.26 -17.04 -5.36
C GLN A 154 12.18 -18.54 -5.61
N GLN A 155 11.33 -19.27 -4.90
CA GLN A 155 11.12 -20.71 -5.11
C GLN A 155 10.51 -21.01 -6.49
N LYS A 156 9.80 -20.08 -7.09
CA LYS A 156 9.16 -20.19 -8.40
C LYS A 156 9.89 -19.43 -9.52
N GLY A 157 11.08 -18.89 -9.25
CA GLY A 157 11.88 -18.12 -10.22
C GLY A 157 11.37 -16.70 -10.48
N ALA A 158 10.43 -16.19 -9.69
CA ALA A 158 9.94 -14.83 -9.77
C ALA A 158 10.75 -13.94 -8.80
N THR A 159 11.83 -13.32 -9.29
CA THR A 159 12.81 -12.63 -8.46
C THR A 159 12.86 -11.11 -8.69
N SER A 160 11.92 -10.56 -9.44
CA SER A 160 11.93 -9.13 -9.78
C SER A 160 10.53 -8.52 -9.69
N PRO A 161 10.43 -7.19 -9.48
CA PRO A 161 9.14 -6.49 -9.54
C PRO A 161 8.38 -6.73 -10.84
N VAL A 162 9.08 -6.82 -11.97
CA VAL A 162 8.48 -7.09 -13.28
C VAL A 162 7.84 -8.48 -13.32
N ALA A 163 8.44 -9.48 -12.67
CA ALA A 163 7.86 -10.82 -12.57
C ALA A 163 6.56 -10.79 -11.76
N PHE A 164 6.51 -10.05 -10.65
CA PHE A 164 5.30 -9.89 -9.83
C PHE A 164 4.17 -9.18 -10.59
N ILE A 165 4.50 -8.12 -11.32
CA ILE A 165 3.53 -7.43 -12.19
C ILE A 165 2.95 -8.38 -13.27
N ARG A 166 3.78 -9.25 -13.85
CA ARG A 166 3.32 -10.25 -14.82
C ARG A 166 2.37 -11.27 -14.20
N ILE A 167 2.69 -11.75 -13.01
CA ILE A 167 1.84 -12.68 -12.24
C ILE A 167 0.50 -12.03 -11.95
N GLU A 168 0.50 -10.81 -11.41
CA GLU A 168 -0.72 -10.05 -11.14
C GLU A 168 -1.59 -9.93 -12.39
N LYS A 169 -1.02 -9.46 -13.51
CA LYS A 169 -1.74 -9.30 -14.77
C LYS A 169 -2.33 -10.61 -15.30
N ALA A 170 -1.58 -11.69 -15.22
CA ALA A 170 -2.05 -13.01 -15.64
C ALA A 170 -3.23 -13.50 -14.79
N ARG A 171 -3.18 -13.30 -13.47
CA ARG A 171 -4.27 -13.68 -12.57
C ARG A 171 -5.52 -12.84 -12.76
N ARG A 172 -5.38 -11.52 -12.93
CA ARG A 172 -6.52 -10.61 -13.23
C ARG A 172 -7.20 -11.06 -14.50
N TRP A 173 -6.44 -11.29 -15.57
CA TRP A 173 -6.99 -11.76 -16.85
C TRP A 173 -7.72 -13.11 -16.73
N MET A 174 -7.16 -14.08 -16.00
CA MET A 174 -7.81 -15.38 -15.78
C MET A 174 -9.13 -15.26 -15.00
N GLN A 175 -9.26 -14.28 -14.12
CA GLN A 175 -10.50 -14.06 -13.37
C GLN A 175 -11.58 -13.37 -14.22
N GLU A 176 -11.19 -12.45 -15.11
CA GLU A 176 -12.10 -11.78 -16.04
C GLU A 176 -12.68 -12.73 -17.09
N CYS A 177 -11.97 -13.83 -17.39
CA CYS A 177 -12.40 -14.85 -18.35
C CYS A 177 -13.31 -15.94 -17.75
N ARG A 178 -13.63 -15.90 -16.47
CA ARG A 178 -14.55 -16.85 -15.79
C ARG A 178 -15.95 -16.26 -15.66
#